data_b376bfb9ad62e7de4dfb95f030f6303a
#
_entry.id   b376bfb9ad62e7de4dfb95f030f6303a
#
_cell.length_a   1.000
_cell.length_b   1.000
_cell.length_c   1.000
_cell.angle_alpha   90.00
_cell.angle_beta   90.00
_cell.angle_gamma   90.00
#
_symmetry.space_group_name_H-M   'P 1'
#
loop_
_entity.id
_entity.type
_entity.pdbx_description
1 polymer ?
#
loop_
_entity_poly.entity_id
_entity_poly.type
_entity_poly.pdbx_seq_one_letter_code
_entity_poly.pdbx_strand_id
1 'polypeptide(L)'
;SEVSRYASGKCDQRVVKTWINESAEMIEFVRSIMEDKYGVKMIYTYGDEAKWPAENAEHNTDYMYPEIEYTYDRSSGAARNELLLQYIQELGYDVDFKTSLAKLEKNSDGRITGIIAQSTEDDHFIRYNANKGVLLACGGFPGNPYMMEQLDPLGTSVTTACSYSPADKGYGIRAAVWAGANLDKEAAPML
;
A
#
# COMPACT_ATOMS: atom_id res chain seq x y z
N SER A 1 0.67 -3.90 -21.03
CA SER A 1 -0.36 -3.27 -20.16
C SER A 1 -0.01 -1.81 -19.91
N GLU A 2 -0.98 -0.99 -19.54
CA GLU A 2 -0.76 0.41 -19.19
C GLU A 2 0.25 0.54 -18.03
N VAL A 3 0.15 -0.29 -17.01
CA VAL A 3 1.10 -0.31 -15.89
C VAL A 3 2.53 -0.51 -16.39
N SER A 4 2.74 -1.41 -17.35
CA SER A 4 4.07 -1.64 -17.94
C SER A 4 4.56 -0.40 -18.71
N ARG A 5 3.66 0.30 -19.41
CA ARG A 5 3.98 1.53 -20.12
C ARG A 5 4.38 2.66 -19.18
N TYR A 6 3.60 2.89 -18.13
CA TYR A 6 3.92 3.90 -17.10
C TYR A 6 5.23 3.59 -16.38
N ALA A 7 5.49 2.33 -16.08
CA ALA A 7 6.74 1.90 -15.49
C ALA A 7 7.91 1.77 -16.49
N SER A 8 7.75 2.29 -17.72
CA SER A 8 8.78 2.20 -18.80
C SER A 8 9.30 0.77 -19.02
N GLY A 9 8.44 -0.23 -18.84
CA GLY A 9 8.78 -1.65 -18.98
C GLY A 9 9.55 -2.25 -17.80
N LYS A 10 9.83 -1.49 -16.75
CA LYS A 10 10.69 -1.90 -15.62
C LYS A 10 9.94 -2.71 -14.54
N CYS A 11 8.62 -2.80 -14.58
CA CYS A 11 7.85 -3.57 -13.61
C CYS A 11 7.91 -5.08 -13.88
N ASP A 12 7.88 -5.88 -12.82
CA ASP A 12 7.75 -7.34 -12.94
C ASP A 12 6.33 -7.71 -13.41
N GLN A 13 6.24 -8.20 -14.66
CA GLN A 13 4.98 -8.57 -15.28
C GLN A 13 4.24 -9.69 -14.53
N ARG A 14 4.95 -10.52 -13.74
CA ARG A 14 4.32 -11.57 -12.92
C ARG A 14 3.51 -10.96 -11.80
N VAL A 15 4.03 -9.92 -11.15
CA VAL A 15 3.32 -9.16 -10.12
C VAL A 15 2.08 -8.47 -10.70
N VAL A 16 2.24 -7.80 -11.86
CA VAL A 16 1.12 -7.16 -12.56
C VAL A 16 0.04 -8.17 -12.92
N LYS A 17 0.43 -9.35 -13.42
CA LYS A 17 -0.51 -10.41 -13.77
C LYS A 17 -1.25 -10.96 -12.55
N THR A 18 -0.56 -11.16 -11.44
CA THR A 18 -1.19 -11.58 -10.18
C THR A 18 -2.23 -10.54 -9.75
N TRP A 19 -1.86 -9.26 -9.73
CA TRP A 19 -2.81 -8.19 -9.39
C TRP A 19 -4.06 -8.20 -10.28
N ILE A 20 -3.89 -8.34 -11.61
CA ILE A 20 -5.03 -8.40 -12.54
C ILE A 20 -5.93 -9.61 -12.26
N ASN A 21 -5.34 -10.77 -11.99
CA ASN A 21 -6.10 -12.01 -11.81
C ASN A 21 -6.83 -12.07 -10.47
N GLU A 22 -6.21 -11.52 -9.40
CA GLU A 22 -6.69 -11.71 -8.02
C GLU A 22 -7.45 -10.48 -7.48
N SER A 23 -7.39 -9.34 -8.18
CA SER A 23 -8.02 -8.10 -7.68
C SER A 23 -9.54 -8.20 -7.56
N ALA A 24 -10.20 -8.96 -8.43
CA ALA A 24 -11.64 -9.16 -8.36
C ALA A 24 -12.05 -9.90 -7.06
N GLU A 25 -11.33 -10.96 -6.69
CA GLU A 25 -11.58 -11.70 -5.45
C GLU A 25 -11.35 -10.81 -4.21
N MET A 26 -10.29 -10.01 -4.23
CA MET A 26 -10.03 -9.04 -3.17
C MET A 26 -11.16 -8.01 -3.02
N ILE A 27 -11.67 -7.48 -4.13
CA ILE A 27 -12.80 -6.53 -4.12
C ILE A 27 -14.07 -7.20 -3.58
N GLU A 28 -14.39 -8.42 -4.00
CA GLU A 28 -15.53 -9.17 -3.48
C GLU A 28 -15.41 -9.45 -1.98
N PHE A 29 -14.22 -9.74 -1.49
CA PHE A 29 -13.96 -9.87 -0.05
C PHE A 29 -14.25 -8.56 0.71
N VAL A 30 -13.75 -7.43 0.22
CA VAL A 30 -14.03 -6.12 0.83
C VAL A 30 -15.52 -5.78 0.73
N ARG A 31 -16.17 -6.07 -0.40
CA ARG A 31 -17.61 -5.87 -0.59
C ARG A 31 -18.42 -6.66 0.45
N SER A 32 -18.09 -7.91 0.69
CA SER A 32 -18.77 -8.73 1.69
C SER A 32 -18.67 -8.13 3.11
N ILE A 33 -17.58 -7.50 3.44
CA ILE A 33 -17.43 -6.81 4.72
C ILE A 33 -18.30 -5.53 4.74
N MET A 34 -18.21 -4.71 3.69
CA MET A 34 -18.91 -3.43 3.66
C MET A 34 -20.42 -3.60 3.54
N GLU A 35 -20.87 -4.38 2.55
CA GLU A 35 -22.31 -4.51 2.23
C GLU A 35 -22.99 -5.54 3.10
N ASP A 36 -22.48 -6.77 3.14
CA ASP A 36 -23.20 -7.87 3.79
C ASP A 36 -23.12 -7.76 5.32
N LYS A 37 -21.99 -7.27 5.86
CA LYS A 37 -21.83 -7.17 7.31
C LYS A 37 -22.24 -5.81 7.86
N TYR A 38 -21.82 -4.71 7.24
CA TYR A 38 -22.08 -3.37 7.77
C TYR A 38 -23.19 -2.60 7.05
N GLY A 39 -23.74 -3.15 5.97
CA GLY A 39 -24.83 -2.49 5.22
C GLY A 39 -24.39 -1.20 4.51
N VAL A 40 -23.09 -1.02 4.29
CA VAL A 40 -22.52 0.15 3.61
C VAL A 40 -22.29 -0.19 2.16
N LYS A 41 -23.03 0.48 1.28
CA LYS A 41 -22.99 0.24 -0.15
C LYS A 41 -21.61 0.56 -0.74
N MET A 42 -21.08 -0.36 -1.54
CA MET A 42 -19.93 -0.10 -2.40
C MET A 42 -20.39 0.53 -3.70
N ILE A 43 -19.73 1.63 -4.06
CA ILE A 43 -19.97 2.35 -5.31
C ILE A 43 -18.81 2.01 -6.26
N TYR A 44 -19.14 1.57 -7.44
CA TYR A 44 -18.18 1.31 -8.50
C TYR A 44 -18.25 2.49 -9.47
N THR A 45 -17.31 3.40 -9.34
CA THR A 45 -17.18 4.52 -10.26
C THR A 45 -16.43 4.03 -11.48
N TYR A 46 -17.14 3.85 -12.57
CA TYR A 46 -16.49 3.81 -13.89
C TYR A 46 -15.92 5.21 -14.13
N GLY A 47 -14.69 5.26 -14.63
CA GLY A 47 -14.12 6.51 -15.07
C GLY A 47 -15.17 7.25 -15.89
N ASP A 48 -15.49 8.46 -15.46
CA ASP A 48 -16.62 9.22 -16.00
C ASP A 48 -16.33 9.50 -17.49
N GLU A 49 -16.91 8.69 -18.38
CA GLU A 49 -16.76 8.80 -19.82
C GLU A 49 -17.10 10.22 -20.30
N ALA A 50 -17.97 10.93 -19.58
CA ALA A 50 -18.34 12.31 -19.87
C ALA A 50 -17.22 13.33 -19.56
N LYS A 51 -16.21 12.96 -18.78
CA LYS A 51 -15.11 13.86 -18.37
C LYS A 51 -13.81 13.64 -19.13
N TRP A 52 -13.69 12.53 -19.85
CA TRP A 52 -12.48 12.26 -20.63
C TRP A 52 -12.70 12.72 -22.07
N PRO A 53 -11.86 13.60 -22.62
CA PRO A 53 -11.92 13.96 -24.02
C PRO A 53 -11.82 12.72 -24.91
N ALA A 54 -12.58 12.69 -25.99
CA ALA A 54 -12.58 11.57 -26.95
C ALA A 54 -11.17 11.27 -27.52
N GLU A 55 -10.29 12.24 -27.50
CA GLU A 55 -8.89 12.13 -27.90
C GLU A 55 -8.06 11.22 -26.97
N ASN A 56 -8.53 10.96 -25.76
CA ASN A 56 -7.90 10.04 -24.82
C ASN A 56 -8.55 8.64 -24.83
N ALA A 57 -9.51 8.40 -25.71
CA ALA A 57 -10.24 7.13 -25.81
C ALA A 57 -9.32 5.92 -26.11
N GLU A 58 -8.18 6.14 -26.75
CA GLU A 58 -7.18 5.09 -27.00
C GLU A 58 -6.52 4.57 -25.69
N HIS A 59 -6.62 5.36 -24.64
CA HIS A 59 -6.07 5.05 -23.32
C HIS A 59 -7.15 4.84 -22.27
N ASN A 60 -8.41 4.89 -22.69
CA ASN A 60 -9.55 4.63 -21.84
C ASN A 60 -9.64 3.12 -21.58
N THR A 61 -8.86 2.67 -20.61
CA THR A 61 -9.17 1.44 -19.94
C THR A 61 -10.30 1.76 -18.97
N ASP A 62 -11.38 1.00 -19.02
CA ASP A 62 -12.49 1.13 -18.07
C ASP A 62 -11.95 0.93 -16.64
N TYR A 63 -11.59 2.01 -15.98
CA TYR A 63 -11.17 1.99 -14.59
C TYR A 63 -12.39 1.91 -13.70
N MET A 64 -12.52 0.81 -13.02
CA MET A 64 -13.48 0.70 -11.94
C MET A 64 -12.77 1.02 -10.62
N TYR A 65 -13.21 2.08 -9.97
CA TYR A 65 -12.75 2.45 -8.64
C TYR A 65 -13.80 2.02 -7.61
N PRO A 66 -13.54 0.98 -6.83
CA PRO A 66 -14.44 0.62 -5.75
C PRO A 66 -14.29 1.61 -4.59
N GLU A 67 -15.36 2.30 -4.32
CA GLU A 67 -15.50 3.23 -3.20
C GLU A 67 -16.70 2.83 -2.35
N ILE A 68 -16.74 3.29 -1.11
CA ILE A 68 -17.95 3.17 -0.30
C ILE A 68 -18.74 4.47 -0.32
N GLU A 69 -20.06 4.38 -0.15
CA GLU A 69 -20.91 5.54 0.06
C GLU A 69 -20.48 6.25 1.37
N TYR A 70 -20.25 7.54 1.32
CA TYR A 70 -19.75 8.33 2.45
C TYR A 70 -20.46 9.67 2.58
N THR A 71 -20.40 10.25 3.76
CA THR A 71 -20.90 11.59 4.04
C THR A 71 -19.87 12.67 3.72
N TYR A 72 -20.31 13.89 3.49
CA TYR A 72 -19.49 15.01 2.98
C TYR A 72 -18.24 15.37 3.78
N ASP A 73 -18.14 14.96 5.03
CA ASP A 73 -17.05 15.29 5.95
C ASP A 73 -15.91 14.26 5.97
N ARG A 74 -16.04 13.14 5.23
CA ARG A 74 -15.06 12.06 5.22
C ARG A 74 -14.75 11.59 3.82
N SER A 75 -13.48 11.23 3.58
CA SER A 75 -13.13 10.50 2.38
C SER A 75 -13.63 9.05 2.44
N SER A 76 -14.02 8.50 1.30
CA SER A 76 -14.40 7.10 1.15
C SER A 76 -13.34 6.13 1.73
N GLY A 77 -12.06 6.42 1.48
CA GLY A 77 -10.96 5.60 2.01
C GLY A 77 -10.86 5.61 3.53
N ALA A 78 -11.06 6.76 4.18
CA ALA A 78 -11.03 6.86 5.64
C ALA A 78 -12.19 6.09 6.27
N ALA A 79 -13.41 6.27 5.76
CA ALA A 79 -14.60 5.58 6.27
C ALA A 79 -14.48 4.04 6.09
N ARG A 80 -13.97 3.58 4.94
CA ARG A 80 -13.70 2.16 4.72
C ARG A 80 -12.69 1.61 5.71
N ASN A 81 -11.60 2.32 5.96
CA ASN A 81 -10.55 1.85 6.87
C ASN A 81 -11.04 1.78 8.32
N GLU A 82 -11.93 2.67 8.75
CA GLU A 82 -12.58 2.58 10.07
C GLU A 82 -13.43 1.30 10.20
N LEU A 83 -14.22 0.97 9.19
CA LEU A 83 -15.01 -0.27 9.18
C LEU A 83 -14.12 -1.52 9.13
N LEU A 84 -13.02 -1.49 8.39
CA LEU A 84 -12.06 -2.59 8.38
C LEU A 84 -11.37 -2.75 9.73
N LEU A 85 -11.04 -1.66 10.42
CA LEU A 85 -10.51 -1.71 11.79
C LEU A 85 -11.53 -2.34 12.75
N GLN A 86 -12.78 -1.90 12.70
CA GLN A 86 -13.85 -2.51 13.49
C GLN A 86 -13.96 -4.02 13.20
N TYR A 87 -13.90 -4.41 11.93
CA TYR A 87 -13.93 -5.83 11.54
C TYR A 87 -12.78 -6.64 12.13
N ILE A 88 -11.56 -6.10 12.10
CA ILE A 88 -10.38 -6.73 12.73
C ILE A 88 -10.61 -6.92 14.22
N GLN A 89 -11.12 -5.93 14.91
CA GLN A 89 -11.40 -5.98 16.36
C GLN A 89 -12.50 -6.98 16.71
N GLU A 90 -13.56 -7.06 15.89
CA GLU A 90 -14.61 -8.07 16.05
C GLU A 90 -14.11 -9.51 15.85
N LEU A 91 -13.06 -9.70 15.07
CA LEU A 91 -12.36 -10.98 14.93
C LEU A 91 -11.44 -11.31 16.13
N GLY A 92 -11.34 -10.41 17.10
CA GLY A 92 -10.49 -10.59 18.29
C GLY A 92 -9.03 -10.20 18.08
N TYR A 93 -8.74 -9.46 17.03
CA TYR A 93 -7.41 -8.90 16.76
C TYR A 93 -7.41 -7.39 17.02
N ASP A 94 -6.22 -6.81 17.13
CA ASP A 94 -6.06 -5.39 17.34
C ASP A 94 -4.97 -4.80 16.44
N VAL A 95 -4.93 -3.47 16.36
CA VAL A 95 -3.94 -2.70 15.61
C VAL A 95 -3.24 -1.76 16.58
N ASP A 96 -1.94 -1.95 16.75
CA ASP A 96 -1.12 -1.08 17.58
C ASP A 96 -0.76 0.19 16.79
N PHE A 97 -1.52 1.25 17.02
CA PHE A 97 -1.26 2.56 16.45
C PHE A 97 -0.01 3.20 17.06
N LYS A 98 0.49 4.25 16.39
CA LYS A 98 1.67 5.01 16.84
C LYS A 98 2.91 4.15 17.09
N THR A 99 3.02 3.11 16.28
CA THR A 99 4.06 2.10 16.40
C THR A 99 4.75 1.92 15.06
N SER A 100 6.03 2.25 15.01
CA SER A 100 6.85 2.20 13.80
C SER A 100 7.73 0.96 13.76
N LEU A 101 7.84 0.32 12.58
CA LEU A 101 8.77 -0.78 12.39
C LEU A 101 10.22 -0.28 12.50
N ALA A 102 10.96 -0.83 13.46
CA ALA A 102 12.37 -0.55 13.65
C ALA A 102 13.26 -1.63 13.00
N LYS A 103 12.92 -2.91 13.16
CA LYS A 103 13.77 -4.03 12.73
C LYS A 103 12.98 -5.32 12.53
N LEU A 104 13.39 -6.15 11.56
CA LEU A 104 13.00 -7.56 11.48
C LEU A 104 13.99 -8.42 12.28
N GLU A 105 13.47 -9.39 13.02
CA GLU A 105 14.29 -10.36 13.76
C GLU A 105 14.40 -11.67 12.99
N LYS A 106 15.61 -12.23 12.95
CA LYS A 106 15.91 -13.51 12.32
C LYS A 106 16.47 -14.50 13.31
N ASN A 107 16.14 -15.78 13.11
CA ASN A 107 16.83 -16.87 13.80
C ASN A 107 18.16 -17.24 13.10
N SER A 108 18.86 -18.25 13.65
CA SER A 108 20.12 -18.76 13.10
C SER A 108 20.01 -19.23 11.65
N ASP A 109 18.84 -19.71 11.23
CA ASP A 109 18.60 -20.26 9.90
C ASP A 109 18.21 -19.17 8.89
N GLY A 110 18.17 -17.91 9.31
CA GLY A 110 17.82 -16.77 8.49
C GLY A 110 16.31 -16.52 8.34
N ARG A 111 15.46 -17.30 9.00
CA ARG A 111 14.01 -17.11 8.97
C ARG A 111 13.61 -15.90 9.82
N ILE A 112 12.67 -15.09 9.31
CA ILE A 112 12.06 -14.01 10.07
C ILE A 112 11.12 -14.62 11.13
N THR A 113 11.36 -14.27 12.39
CA THR A 113 10.65 -14.79 13.58
C THR A 113 9.92 -13.71 14.34
N GLY A 114 10.03 -12.46 13.92
CA GLY A 114 9.35 -11.35 14.58
C GLY A 114 9.84 -10.00 14.11
N ILE A 115 9.38 -9.00 14.81
CA ILE A 115 9.77 -7.61 14.60
C ILE A 115 10.11 -6.94 15.92
N ILE A 116 10.95 -5.93 15.86
CA ILE A 116 11.05 -4.89 16.87
C ILE A 116 10.38 -3.65 16.29
N ALA A 117 9.45 -3.10 17.01
CA ALA A 117 8.81 -1.83 16.72
C ALA A 117 9.16 -0.80 17.78
N GLN A 118 9.01 0.47 17.47
CA GLN A 118 9.24 1.60 18.38
C GLN A 118 7.95 2.39 18.51
N SER A 119 7.54 2.65 19.74
CA SER A 119 6.48 3.61 20.03
C SER A 119 6.92 5.00 19.58
N THR A 120 6.02 5.73 18.92
CA THR A 120 6.26 7.12 18.51
C THR A 120 5.85 8.14 19.60
N GLU A 121 5.33 7.68 20.75
CA GLU A 121 4.90 8.53 21.86
C GLU A 121 5.98 8.71 22.92
N ASP A 122 6.69 7.63 23.26
CA ASP A 122 7.63 7.58 24.38
C ASP A 122 8.93 6.83 24.06
N ASP A 123 9.15 6.51 22.80
CA ASP A 123 10.37 5.89 22.25
C ASP A 123 10.70 4.49 22.79
N HIS A 124 9.84 3.84 23.58
CA HIS A 124 10.11 2.48 24.02
C HIS A 124 9.99 1.47 22.86
N PHE A 125 10.70 0.35 22.98
CA PHE A 125 10.68 -0.71 21.99
C PHE A 125 9.76 -1.86 22.40
N ILE A 126 9.03 -2.37 21.42
CA ILE A 126 8.09 -3.47 21.57
C ILE A 126 8.55 -4.61 20.66
N ARG A 127 8.59 -5.82 21.19
CA ARG A 127 8.87 -7.03 20.41
C ARG A 127 7.58 -7.77 20.10
N TYR A 128 7.37 -8.09 18.82
CA TYR A 128 6.30 -8.95 18.35
C TYR A 128 6.89 -10.23 17.78
N ASN A 129 6.50 -11.37 18.34
CA ASN A 129 6.92 -12.68 17.85
C ASN A 129 5.96 -13.17 16.76
N ALA A 130 6.50 -13.73 15.69
CA ALA A 130 5.75 -14.23 14.55
C ALA A 130 5.99 -15.73 14.35
N ASN A 131 4.96 -16.54 14.57
CA ASN A 131 5.04 -17.99 14.42
C ASN A 131 5.08 -18.43 12.95
N LYS A 132 4.39 -17.72 12.06
CA LYS A 132 4.29 -18.06 10.64
C LYS A 132 5.17 -17.19 9.76
N GLY A 133 5.24 -15.90 10.02
CA GLY A 133 5.98 -14.91 9.24
C GLY A 133 5.47 -13.51 9.49
N VAL A 134 6.09 -12.55 8.83
CA VAL A 134 5.73 -11.12 8.89
C VAL A 134 5.34 -10.66 7.50
N LEU A 135 4.16 -10.06 7.36
CA LEU A 135 3.73 -9.38 6.15
C LEU A 135 4.10 -7.90 6.26
N LEU A 136 4.86 -7.41 5.28
CA LEU A 136 5.18 -5.99 5.17
C LEU A 136 4.21 -5.32 4.20
N ALA A 137 3.37 -4.43 4.70
CA ALA A 137 2.43 -3.62 3.93
C ALA A 137 2.59 -2.14 4.30
N CYS A 138 3.84 -1.68 4.45
CA CYS A 138 4.20 -0.37 5.01
C CYS A 138 4.29 0.74 3.96
N GLY A 139 3.80 0.51 2.75
CA GLY A 139 3.93 1.47 1.66
C GLY A 139 5.35 1.62 1.12
N GLY A 140 5.57 2.71 0.40
CA GLY A 140 6.83 3.05 -0.23
C GLY A 140 7.72 3.99 0.59
N PHE A 141 8.48 4.83 -0.12
CA PHE A 141 9.44 5.75 0.50
C PHE A 141 9.35 7.22 0.01
N PRO A 142 8.31 7.67 -0.69
CA PRO A 142 8.29 9.02 -1.25
C PRO A 142 8.35 10.14 -0.20
N GLY A 143 7.97 9.85 1.04
CA GLY A 143 8.12 10.77 2.18
C GLY A 143 9.52 10.82 2.78
N ASN A 144 10.51 10.12 2.21
CA ASN A 144 11.90 10.11 2.66
C ASN A 144 12.81 10.70 1.57
N PRO A 145 13.20 11.98 1.67
CA PRO A 145 14.02 12.63 0.63
C PRO A 145 15.35 11.93 0.36
N TYR A 146 15.98 11.40 1.40
CA TYR A 146 17.25 10.67 1.26
C TYR A 146 17.06 9.38 0.44
N MET A 147 16.03 8.59 0.72
CA MET A 147 15.74 7.39 -0.06
C MET A 147 15.33 7.74 -1.50
N MET A 148 14.59 8.81 -1.68
CA MET A 148 14.24 9.31 -3.02
C MET A 148 15.50 9.66 -3.82
N GLU A 149 16.42 10.41 -3.25
CA GLU A 149 17.68 10.78 -3.90
C GLU A 149 18.51 9.55 -4.28
N GLN A 150 18.60 8.57 -3.39
CA GLN A 150 19.43 7.38 -3.60
C GLN A 150 18.79 6.31 -4.50
N LEU A 151 17.48 6.12 -4.39
CA LEU A 151 16.78 5.02 -5.04
C LEU A 151 15.98 5.46 -6.26
N ASP A 152 15.59 6.72 -6.33
CA ASP A 152 14.85 7.29 -7.46
C ASP A 152 15.39 8.68 -7.86
N PRO A 153 16.65 8.75 -8.31
CA PRO A 153 17.26 10.02 -8.71
C PRO A 153 16.56 10.67 -9.91
N LEU A 154 15.94 9.86 -10.78
CA LEU A 154 15.18 10.39 -11.91
C LEU A 154 13.92 11.12 -11.43
N GLY A 155 13.11 10.50 -10.58
CA GLY A 155 11.93 11.13 -10.00
C GLY A 155 12.29 12.41 -9.27
N THR A 156 13.36 12.40 -8.48
CA THR A 156 13.87 13.58 -7.77
C THR A 156 14.33 14.70 -8.73
N SER A 157 14.83 14.35 -9.90
CA SER A 157 15.32 15.35 -10.89
C SER A 157 14.20 16.06 -11.65
N VAL A 158 13.02 15.45 -11.75
CA VAL A 158 11.92 15.98 -12.57
C VAL A 158 10.77 16.56 -11.74
N THR A 159 10.75 16.37 -10.44
CA THR A 159 9.72 16.91 -9.54
C THR A 159 10.31 17.38 -8.21
N THR A 160 9.73 18.45 -7.69
CA THR A 160 10.07 19.00 -6.37
C THR A 160 9.10 18.56 -5.27
N ALA A 161 7.99 17.95 -5.65
CA ALA A 161 6.92 17.56 -4.72
C ALA A 161 6.44 16.15 -5.09
N CYS A 162 7.05 15.18 -4.51
CA CYS A 162 6.81 13.79 -4.87
C CYS A 162 5.99 13.00 -3.84
N SER A 163 5.37 13.64 -2.87
CA SER A 163 4.68 12.86 -1.86
C SER A 163 3.30 13.37 -1.52
N TYR A 164 2.30 12.61 -1.95
CA TYR A 164 0.96 12.67 -1.36
C TYR A 164 0.90 12.00 0.03
N SER A 165 1.92 11.23 0.39
CA SER A 165 2.02 10.53 1.66
C SER A 165 3.35 10.82 2.35
N PRO A 166 3.44 11.89 3.15
CA PRO A 166 4.65 12.21 3.91
C PRO A 166 4.97 11.15 4.98
N ALA A 167 4.03 10.26 5.27
CA ALA A 167 4.21 9.14 6.19
C ALA A 167 4.99 7.96 5.57
N ASP A 168 5.07 7.86 4.25
CA ASP A 168 5.79 6.79 3.55
C ASP A 168 7.31 7.00 3.63
N LYS A 169 7.88 6.64 4.77
CA LYS A 169 9.30 6.85 5.11
C LYS A 169 10.23 5.70 4.71
N GLY A 170 9.69 4.63 4.09
CA GLY A 170 10.47 3.47 3.68
C GLY A 170 10.92 2.55 4.82
N TYR A 171 10.28 2.60 5.98
CA TYR A 171 10.67 1.78 7.13
C TYR A 171 10.61 0.28 6.85
N GLY A 172 9.57 -0.19 6.15
CA GLY A 172 9.44 -1.59 5.75
C GLY A 172 10.53 -2.02 4.78
N ILE A 173 10.82 -1.21 3.77
CA ILE A 173 11.88 -1.45 2.78
C ILE A 173 13.23 -1.53 3.47
N ARG A 174 13.56 -0.54 4.31
CA ARG A 174 14.81 -0.50 5.08
C ARG A 174 14.99 -1.74 5.95
N ALA A 175 13.97 -2.10 6.71
CA ALA A 175 14.01 -3.28 7.58
C ALA A 175 14.16 -4.57 6.79
N ALA A 176 13.51 -4.70 5.64
CA ALA A 176 13.64 -5.85 4.75
C ALA A 176 15.06 -5.97 4.18
N VAL A 177 15.64 -4.88 3.68
CA VAL A 177 17.01 -4.85 3.16
C VAL A 177 18.04 -5.22 4.23
N TRP A 178 17.91 -4.68 5.43
CA TRP A 178 18.78 -5.05 6.56
C TRP A 178 18.62 -6.52 6.97
N ALA A 179 17.45 -7.09 6.73
CA ALA A 179 17.23 -8.52 6.92
C ALA A 179 17.75 -9.40 5.76
N GLY A 180 18.24 -8.80 4.67
CA GLY A 180 18.84 -9.49 3.53
C GLY A 180 17.93 -9.60 2.30
N ALA A 181 16.84 -8.85 2.24
CA ALA A 181 16.03 -8.74 1.03
C ALA A 181 16.76 -7.94 -0.06
N ASN A 182 16.43 -8.24 -1.31
CA ASN A 182 16.88 -7.46 -2.44
C ASN A 182 15.89 -6.33 -2.76
N LEU A 183 16.42 -5.23 -3.24
CA LEU A 183 15.64 -4.18 -3.90
C LEU A 183 15.50 -4.47 -5.39
N ASP A 184 14.47 -3.91 -6.01
CA ASP A 184 14.43 -3.79 -7.46
C ASP A 184 15.67 -3.02 -7.96
N LYS A 185 16.20 -3.45 -9.09
CA LYS A 185 17.43 -2.86 -9.63
C LYS A 185 17.26 -1.41 -10.08
N GLU A 186 16.05 -1.06 -10.42
CA GLU A 186 15.71 0.26 -10.93
C GLU A 186 14.37 0.71 -10.35
N ALA A 187 14.32 1.94 -9.86
CA ALA A 187 13.06 2.58 -9.53
C ALA A 187 12.26 2.86 -10.83
N ALA A 188 10.96 2.75 -10.73
CA ALA A 188 10.04 3.11 -11.80
C ALA A 188 9.12 4.23 -11.28
N PRO A 189 9.56 5.48 -11.34
CA PRO A 189 8.74 6.59 -10.89
C PRO A 189 7.46 6.61 -11.75
N MET A 190 6.32 6.64 -11.08
CA MET A 190 5.04 6.96 -11.72
C MET A 190 4.83 8.46 -11.62
N LEU A 191 4.62 9.07 -12.74
CA LEU A 191 4.28 10.49 -12.89
C LEU A 191 2.77 10.69 -12.78
#